data_9714fe90c3859a1c9f9380df31efe083
#
_entry.id   9714fe90c3859a1c9f9380df31efe083
#
_cell.length_a   1.000
_cell.length_b   1.000
_cell.length_c   1.000
_cell.angle_alpha   90.00
_cell.angle_beta   90.00
_cell.angle_gamma   90.00
#
_symmetry.space_group_name_H-M   'P 1'
#
loop_
_entity.id
_entity.type
_entity.pdbx_description
1 polymer ?
#
loop_
_entity_poly.entity_id
_entity_poly.type
_entity_poly.pdbx_seq_one_letter_code
_entity_poly.pdbx_strand_id
1 'polypeptide(L)'
;MTKSINHSSIQSTQHYRQATHVAASMTTISTSPFESLAFPFNIYAHALHLHEGMASDLHFGLFQNDKTSMRTAQQSTHELLLSKLPPPPCRILEVGSGSGTTLSMLSQRGYDICGIALDTQPITHINRTLEPKVSASYPSLEAFNAKSDSFDIVLFKESAQYIDQLVIFNKALDLLSPSGQLIIMGEFALKRDATNSENLHSLANMITLTERSGFELIENLDLSVLAAPTLDYLLQAISTYRQRLIKDLFLNPEQLTQLEQSNRINREKYTNGQNGYALLRFRKKTTPQWRLQLLKENQQHEMFDLFKKTFHHTMTSAVWQWKYGSNSNHKLGVWRKDKLIAHYGGIARQILFFGQPQTAVQIADVMVDTNERGILTRKGPFFLMTATFLEHYIGYGKPYLIGFGFPNERHMKIAERHGLYGEVGKMVEISWSPLSKFPHWRTRLFPITSSDNDAQIRLIVNNCWHQMAKDLQTALVGVRDWSYVQHRYINHPSQHYQVVLIKNRGGDQTRGVLILRYDDHGCEIVDIIAPLVEIPLLVLHARRLAGINGHQRLFCRITENFAAYFTITGGAQKMLDIRIPASTWDTAPPIESLRNHWWLMSGDTDFR
;
A
#
# COMPACT_ATOMS: atom_id res chain seq x y z
N MET A 1 30.58 18.02 1.59
CA MET A 1 31.09 16.67 1.91
C MET A 1 29.91 15.72 1.90
N THR A 2 29.68 15.11 0.77
CA THR A 2 28.55 14.23 0.45
C THR A 2 28.90 12.81 0.86
N LYS A 3 28.24 12.26 1.87
CA LYS A 3 28.29 10.83 2.17
C LYS A 3 27.18 10.13 1.39
N SER A 4 27.60 9.28 0.46
CA SER A 4 26.75 8.34 -0.25
C SER A 4 26.16 7.32 0.74
N ILE A 5 24.85 7.27 0.84
CA ILE A 5 24.13 6.23 1.59
C ILE A 5 23.88 5.07 0.63
N ASN A 6 24.48 3.93 0.93
CA ASN A 6 24.35 2.69 0.18
C ASN A 6 22.93 2.14 0.24
N HIS A 7 22.27 2.04 -0.91
CA HIS A 7 20.95 1.41 -1.13
C HIS A 7 21.07 -0.13 -1.30
N SER A 8 21.62 -0.86 -0.33
CA SER A 8 21.73 -2.33 -0.46
C SER A 8 20.75 -3.15 0.38
N SER A 9 19.87 -2.54 1.18
CA SER A 9 18.99 -3.28 2.11
C SER A 9 17.54 -3.52 1.65
N ILE A 10 17.09 -2.93 0.53
CA ILE A 10 15.69 -3.12 0.06
C ILE A 10 15.56 -4.26 -0.98
N GLN A 11 16.67 -4.71 -1.57
CA GLN A 11 16.65 -5.82 -2.52
C GLN A 11 16.68 -7.22 -1.89
N SER A 12 16.96 -7.33 -0.59
CA SER A 12 17.16 -8.65 0.03
C SER A 12 15.87 -9.48 0.19
N THR A 13 14.71 -8.87 0.31
CA THR A 13 13.45 -9.61 0.54
C THR A 13 12.73 -10.03 -0.75
N GLN A 14 12.96 -9.35 -1.87
CA GLN A 14 12.41 -9.76 -3.18
C GLN A 14 13.28 -10.76 -3.94
N HIS A 15 14.59 -10.78 -3.73
CA HIS A 15 15.49 -11.74 -4.37
C HIS A 15 15.43 -13.16 -3.78
N TYR A 16 14.89 -13.35 -2.58
CA TYR A 16 14.76 -14.68 -1.98
C TYR A 16 13.66 -15.55 -2.60
N ARG A 17 12.76 -14.98 -3.44
CA ARG A 17 11.73 -15.77 -4.17
C ARG A 17 12.17 -16.34 -5.52
N GLN A 18 13.35 -16.01 -6.05
CA GLN A 18 13.78 -16.46 -7.39
C GLN A 18 15.00 -17.41 -7.39
N ALA A 19 15.56 -17.79 -6.26
CA ALA A 19 16.78 -18.60 -6.19
C ALA A 19 16.52 -20.12 -6.02
N THR A 20 15.31 -20.64 -6.24
CA THR A 20 14.99 -22.08 -6.00
C THR A 20 14.83 -22.93 -7.25
N HIS A 21 15.34 -22.52 -8.40
CA HIS A 21 15.32 -23.39 -9.59
C HIS A 21 16.66 -23.36 -10.34
N VAL A 22 17.72 -23.91 -9.78
CA VAL A 22 18.80 -24.64 -10.50
C VAL A 22 19.68 -25.35 -9.47
N ALA A 23 19.46 -26.63 -9.24
CA ALA A 23 20.49 -27.65 -8.98
C ALA A 23 19.82 -29.01 -8.97
N ALA A 24 19.94 -29.71 -10.06
CA ALA A 24 19.66 -31.14 -10.11
C ALA A 24 20.86 -31.93 -9.52
N SER A 25 20.51 -33.00 -8.78
CA SER A 25 21.32 -34.16 -8.42
C SER A 25 22.46 -33.98 -7.40
N MET A 26 22.08 -34.17 -6.14
CA MET A 26 22.69 -35.11 -5.20
C MET A 26 21.74 -35.19 -4.01
N THR A 27 21.06 -36.30 -3.84
CA THR A 27 20.21 -36.60 -2.69
C THR A 27 21.08 -36.81 -1.46
N THR A 28 21.52 -35.73 -0.84
CA THR A 28 21.98 -35.73 0.55
C THR A 28 20.73 -35.66 1.42
N ILE A 29 20.42 -36.74 2.10
CA ILE A 29 19.30 -36.81 3.04
C ILE A 29 19.62 -35.83 4.18
N SER A 30 18.87 -34.77 4.31
CA SER A 30 18.92 -33.87 5.47
C SER A 30 18.62 -34.67 6.74
N THR A 31 19.37 -34.38 7.78
CA THR A 31 19.18 -35.04 9.09
C THR A 31 18.23 -34.24 9.99
N SER A 32 17.74 -33.10 9.55
CA SER A 32 16.85 -32.25 10.33
C SER A 32 15.37 -32.48 9.97
N PRO A 33 14.51 -32.76 10.98
CA PRO A 33 13.05 -32.82 10.75
C PRO A 33 12.42 -31.45 10.43
N PHE A 34 13.18 -30.36 10.50
CA PHE A 34 12.70 -28.99 10.33
C PHE A 34 13.11 -28.33 9.00
N GLU A 35 13.74 -29.08 8.08
CA GLU A 35 14.19 -28.58 6.78
C GLU A 35 13.05 -27.98 5.95
N SER A 36 11.84 -28.52 6.10
CA SER A 36 10.66 -28.05 5.38
C SER A 36 10.12 -26.71 5.86
N LEU A 37 10.56 -26.20 7.02
CA LEU A 37 10.16 -24.90 7.51
C LEU A 37 10.89 -23.79 6.74
N ALA A 38 10.20 -22.67 6.49
CA ALA A 38 10.80 -21.50 5.87
C ALA A 38 11.90 -20.89 6.76
N PHE A 39 12.94 -20.32 6.13
CA PHE A 39 13.94 -19.50 6.83
C PHE A 39 13.26 -18.27 7.47
N PRO A 40 13.58 -17.91 8.72
CA PRO A 40 14.56 -18.48 9.64
C PRO A 40 13.98 -19.52 10.61
N PHE A 41 12.72 -19.92 10.47
CA PHE A 41 12.01 -20.80 11.42
C PHE A 41 12.63 -22.21 11.48
N ASN A 42 13.16 -22.70 10.35
CA ASN A 42 13.91 -23.97 10.31
C ASN A 42 15.15 -23.94 11.25
N ILE A 43 15.86 -22.81 11.30
CA ILE A 43 17.04 -22.64 12.17
C ILE A 43 16.61 -22.57 13.63
N TYR A 44 15.60 -21.79 13.95
CA TYR A 44 15.09 -21.66 15.32
C TYR A 44 14.57 -22.99 15.86
N ALA A 45 13.76 -23.71 15.08
CA ALA A 45 13.23 -25.00 15.45
C ALA A 45 14.34 -26.01 15.69
N HIS A 46 15.34 -26.09 14.79
CA HIS A 46 16.45 -27.04 14.92
C HIS A 46 17.37 -26.66 16.08
N ALA A 47 17.67 -25.39 16.30
CA ALA A 47 18.46 -24.91 17.43
C ALA A 47 17.80 -25.24 18.77
N LEU A 48 16.49 -24.99 18.91
CA LEU A 48 15.73 -25.34 20.11
C LEU A 48 15.65 -26.87 20.32
N HIS A 49 15.45 -27.63 19.24
CA HIS A 49 15.47 -29.08 19.32
C HIS A 49 16.83 -29.64 19.83
N LEU A 50 17.93 -29.08 19.34
CA LEU A 50 19.27 -29.48 19.80
C LEU A 50 19.55 -29.06 21.25
N HIS A 51 18.96 -27.93 21.69
CA HIS A 51 19.21 -27.35 23.00
C HIS A 51 18.32 -27.95 24.10
N GLU A 52 17.04 -28.19 23.81
CA GLU A 52 16.05 -28.70 24.78
C GLU A 52 15.55 -30.13 24.49
N GLY A 53 16.06 -30.79 23.45
CA GLY A 53 15.61 -32.13 23.04
C GLY A 53 14.33 -32.16 22.23
N MET A 54 13.59 -31.06 22.13
CA MET A 54 12.40 -30.92 21.27
C MET A 54 12.11 -29.45 21.00
N ALA A 55 11.53 -29.16 19.83
CA ALA A 55 10.94 -27.88 19.50
C ALA A 55 9.45 -28.11 19.21
N SER A 56 8.60 -27.67 20.12
CA SER A 56 7.14 -27.75 19.94
C SER A 56 6.56 -26.42 19.41
N ASP A 57 7.12 -25.29 19.83
CA ASP A 57 6.65 -23.96 19.55
C ASP A 57 7.78 -23.05 19.05
N LEU A 58 7.42 -22.09 18.19
CA LEU A 58 8.35 -21.09 17.65
C LEU A 58 7.97 -19.65 18.03
N HIS A 59 7.02 -19.50 18.97
CA HIS A 59 6.63 -18.20 19.49
C HIS A 59 7.51 -17.76 20.67
N PHE A 60 7.46 -16.47 20.97
CA PHE A 60 8.13 -15.89 22.14
C PHE A 60 7.61 -16.51 23.44
N GLY A 61 8.54 -16.78 24.35
CA GLY A 61 8.25 -17.19 25.72
C GLY A 61 8.14 -16.00 26.67
N LEU A 62 7.41 -16.17 27.77
CA LEU A 62 7.34 -15.19 28.87
C LEU A 62 8.20 -15.68 30.03
N PHE A 63 9.40 -15.14 30.11
CA PHE A 63 10.41 -15.54 31.10
C PHE A 63 10.15 -14.82 32.44
N GLN A 64 10.04 -15.60 33.51
CA GLN A 64 9.85 -15.09 34.87
C GLN A 64 11.18 -14.73 35.54
N ASN A 65 12.26 -15.40 35.16
CA ASN A 65 13.62 -15.17 35.64
C ASN A 65 14.65 -15.83 34.69
N ASP A 66 15.93 -15.59 34.93
CA ASP A 66 17.04 -16.05 34.08
C ASP A 66 17.24 -17.58 34.05
N LYS A 67 16.63 -18.33 34.97
CA LYS A 67 16.69 -19.81 35.02
C LYS A 67 15.52 -20.48 34.30
N THR A 68 14.58 -19.71 33.75
CA THR A 68 13.42 -20.25 33.05
C THR A 68 13.85 -20.84 31.71
N SER A 69 13.50 -22.11 31.45
CA SER A 69 13.71 -22.72 30.13
C SER A 69 12.76 -22.12 29.08
N MET A 70 13.11 -22.21 27.81
CA MET A 70 12.23 -21.78 26.72
C MET A 70 10.87 -22.46 26.78
N ARG A 71 10.84 -23.76 27.02
CA ARG A 71 9.60 -24.52 27.19
C ARG A 71 8.71 -23.96 28.29
N THR A 72 9.28 -23.67 29.48
CA THR A 72 8.53 -23.10 30.59
C THR A 72 8.02 -21.70 30.26
N ALA A 73 8.85 -20.89 29.60
CA ALA A 73 8.46 -19.55 29.17
C ALA A 73 7.34 -19.57 28.12
N GLN A 74 7.38 -20.52 27.17
CA GLN A 74 6.31 -20.72 26.18
C GLN A 74 5.03 -21.27 26.82
N GLN A 75 5.14 -22.13 27.83
CA GLN A 75 4.00 -22.57 28.63
C GLN A 75 3.33 -21.39 29.34
N SER A 76 4.11 -20.46 29.91
CA SER A 76 3.57 -19.24 30.53
C SER A 76 2.81 -18.36 29.50
N THR A 77 3.26 -18.32 28.24
CA THR A 77 2.56 -17.64 27.15
C THR A 77 1.19 -18.29 26.89
N HIS A 78 1.12 -19.60 26.85
CA HIS A 78 -0.14 -20.34 26.69
C HIS A 78 -1.10 -20.13 27.88
N GLU A 79 -0.60 -20.15 29.09
CA GLU A 79 -1.39 -19.91 30.31
C GLU A 79 -1.96 -18.50 30.35
N LEU A 80 -1.16 -17.49 29.99
CA LEU A 80 -1.63 -16.13 29.82
C LEU A 80 -2.75 -16.06 28.79
N LEU A 81 -2.56 -16.63 27.60
CA LEU A 81 -3.59 -16.64 26.56
C LEU A 81 -4.89 -17.28 27.05
N LEU A 82 -4.81 -18.47 27.69
CA LEU A 82 -5.97 -19.15 28.25
C LEU A 82 -6.71 -18.31 29.28
N SER A 83 -5.99 -17.56 30.11
CA SER A 83 -6.60 -16.66 31.11
C SER A 83 -7.41 -15.51 30.50
N LYS A 84 -7.20 -15.23 29.19
CA LYS A 84 -7.89 -14.16 28.46
C LYS A 84 -9.07 -14.66 27.62
N LEU A 85 -9.23 -15.97 27.47
CA LEU A 85 -10.32 -16.59 26.73
C LEU A 85 -11.54 -16.83 27.63
N PRO A 86 -12.76 -16.70 27.09
CA PRO A 86 -13.96 -17.19 27.76
C PRO A 86 -13.89 -18.72 27.98
N PRO A 87 -14.63 -19.27 28.93
CA PRO A 87 -14.69 -20.73 29.08
C PRO A 87 -15.34 -21.40 27.85
N PRO A 88 -15.00 -22.66 27.56
CA PRO A 88 -15.68 -23.40 26.50
C PRO A 88 -17.16 -23.68 26.88
N PRO A 89 -18.08 -23.83 25.89
CA PRO A 89 -17.78 -23.79 24.46
C PRO A 89 -17.60 -22.36 23.96
N CYS A 90 -16.52 -22.14 23.19
CA CYS A 90 -16.23 -20.85 22.56
C CYS A 90 -15.63 -21.14 21.18
N ARG A 91 -16.13 -20.45 20.14
CA ARG A 91 -15.67 -20.63 18.76
C ARG A 91 -14.51 -19.68 18.48
N ILE A 92 -13.36 -20.23 18.17
CA ILE A 92 -12.10 -19.49 17.99
C ILE A 92 -11.60 -19.68 16.56
N LEU A 93 -11.21 -18.58 15.90
CA LEU A 93 -10.42 -18.57 14.68
C LEU A 93 -9.00 -18.15 15.02
N GLU A 94 -8.01 -19.04 14.85
CA GLU A 94 -6.60 -18.69 14.93
C GLU A 94 -6.05 -18.40 13.53
N VAL A 95 -5.50 -17.20 13.32
CA VAL A 95 -4.88 -16.78 12.07
C VAL A 95 -3.37 -16.88 12.17
N GLY A 96 -2.75 -17.67 11.28
CA GLY A 96 -1.31 -17.97 11.35
C GLY A 96 -1.01 -19.07 12.37
N SER A 97 -1.70 -20.20 12.28
CA SER A 97 -1.62 -21.29 13.27
C SER A 97 -0.26 -22.03 13.34
N GLY A 98 0.68 -21.73 12.45
CA GLY A 98 2.05 -22.28 12.47
C GLY A 98 2.07 -23.81 12.55
N SER A 99 2.71 -24.35 13.59
CA SER A 99 2.80 -25.80 13.86
C SER A 99 1.48 -26.42 14.36
N GLY A 100 0.46 -25.61 14.67
CA GLY A 100 -0.83 -26.09 15.21
C GLY A 100 -0.82 -26.39 16.70
N THR A 101 0.22 -26.05 17.44
CA THR A 101 0.32 -26.35 18.88
C THR A 101 -0.78 -25.65 19.67
N THR A 102 -1.06 -24.38 19.38
CA THR A 102 -2.16 -23.64 20.02
C THR A 102 -3.51 -24.27 19.68
N LEU A 103 -3.72 -24.66 18.40
CA LEU A 103 -4.95 -25.35 17.97
C LEU A 103 -5.17 -26.64 18.76
N SER A 104 -4.13 -27.48 18.86
CA SER A 104 -4.18 -28.74 19.60
C SER A 104 -4.51 -28.51 21.09
N MET A 105 -3.80 -27.56 21.70
CA MET A 105 -3.97 -27.21 23.10
C MET A 105 -5.40 -26.73 23.41
N LEU A 106 -5.99 -25.88 22.57
CA LEU A 106 -7.34 -25.34 22.76
C LEU A 106 -8.41 -26.41 22.47
N SER A 107 -8.24 -27.21 21.41
CA SER A 107 -9.15 -28.33 21.10
C SER A 107 -9.25 -29.32 22.24
N GLN A 108 -8.11 -29.71 22.84
CA GLN A 108 -8.06 -30.62 24.00
C GLN A 108 -8.80 -30.07 25.25
N ARG A 109 -8.96 -28.73 25.32
CA ARG A 109 -9.68 -28.06 26.40
C ARG A 109 -11.18 -27.80 26.10
N GLY A 110 -11.66 -28.34 24.97
CA GLY A 110 -13.09 -28.26 24.60
C GLY A 110 -13.49 -26.99 23.85
N TYR A 111 -12.54 -26.22 23.33
CA TYR A 111 -12.84 -25.09 22.43
C TYR A 111 -13.18 -25.59 21.02
N ASP A 112 -14.13 -24.93 20.36
CA ASP A 112 -14.42 -25.13 18.94
C ASP A 112 -13.48 -24.21 18.12
N ILE A 113 -12.39 -24.80 17.61
CA ILE A 113 -11.31 -24.02 17.01
C ILE A 113 -11.10 -24.34 15.53
N CYS A 114 -10.92 -23.26 14.76
CA CYS A 114 -10.53 -23.28 13.35
C CYS A 114 -9.19 -22.56 13.19
N GLY A 115 -8.28 -23.09 12.39
CA GLY A 115 -6.98 -22.47 12.09
C GLY A 115 -6.83 -22.10 10.63
N ILE A 116 -6.23 -20.94 10.37
CA ILE A 116 -5.72 -20.55 9.05
C ILE A 116 -4.20 -20.61 9.11
N ALA A 117 -3.57 -21.43 8.26
CA ALA A 117 -2.14 -21.35 8.02
C ALA A 117 -1.89 -20.49 6.77
N LEU A 118 -0.94 -19.58 6.88
CA LEU A 118 -0.52 -18.71 5.78
C LEU A 118 0.57 -19.33 4.90
N ASP A 119 1.06 -20.54 5.27
CA ASP A 119 2.05 -21.30 4.51
C ASP A 119 1.54 -22.72 4.30
N THR A 120 1.71 -23.27 3.10
CA THR A 120 1.13 -24.56 2.71
C THR A 120 1.82 -25.77 3.36
N GLN A 121 3.04 -25.64 3.85
CA GLN A 121 3.82 -26.78 4.39
C GLN A 121 3.46 -27.20 5.82
N PRO A 122 3.23 -26.30 6.79
CA PRO A 122 2.78 -26.70 8.13
C PRO A 122 1.43 -27.42 8.15
N ILE A 123 0.58 -27.17 7.16
CA ILE A 123 -0.78 -27.76 7.09
C ILE A 123 -0.75 -29.27 6.94
N THR A 124 0.20 -29.83 6.19
CA THR A 124 0.32 -31.30 6.05
C THR A 124 0.68 -31.97 7.37
N HIS A 125 1.35 -31.26 8.26
CA HIS A 125 1.67 -31.76 9.60
C HIS A 125 0.47 -31.64 10.56
N ILE A 126 -0.24 -30.48 10.50
CA ILE A 126 -1.45 -30.24 11.29
C ILE A 126 -2.54 -31.26 10.96
N ASN A 127 -2.81 -31.50 9.68
CA ASN A 127 -3.84 -32.45 9.23
C ASN A 127 -3.54 -33.92 9.61
N ARG A 128 -2.30 -34.26 9.97
CA ARG A 128 -1.92 -35.63 10.43
C ARG A 128 -2.09 -35.81 11.94
N THR A 129 -2.11 -34.76 12.72
CA THR A 129 -2.11 -34.80 14.19
C THR A 129 -3.43 -34.37 14.83
N LEU A 130 -4.32 -33.72 14.08
CA LEU A 130 -5.58 -33.21 14.58
C LEU A 130 -6.79 -33.91 13.92
N GLU A 131 -7.85 -34.14 14.69
CA GLU A 131 -9.12 -34.65 14.18
C GLU A 131 -9.75 -33.71 13.12
N PRO A 132 -10.65 -34.19 12.24
CA PRO A 132 -11.10 -33.53 11.02
C PRO A 132 -11.82 -32.19 11.17
N LYS A 133 -11.91 -31.64 12.38
CA LYS A 133 -12.54 -30.31 12.65
C LYS A 133 -11.62 -29.12 12.46
N VAL A 134 -10.32 -29.32 12.29
CA VAL A 134 -9.38 -28.22 12.02
C VAL A 134 -9.28 -28.06 10.53
N SER A 135 -10.06 -27.18 9.99
CA SER A 135 -10.02 -26.88 8.55
C SER A 135 -8.85 -25.94 8.24
N ALA A 136 -8.13 -26.40 7.49
CA ALA A 136 -7.10 -26.32 6.56
C ALA A 136 -6.66 -24.95 5.98
N SER A 137 -6.21 -24.98 4.87
CA SER A 137 -5.38 -24.16 4.02
C SER A 137 -6.14 -23.07 3.30
N TYR A 138 -5.85 -21.83 3.66
CA TYR A 138 -6.19 -20.69 2.84
C TYR A 138 -4.91 -19.91 2.50
N PRO A 139 -4.73 -19.44 1.26
CA PRO A 139 -3.52 -18.72 0.86
C PRO A 139 -3.38 -17.36 1.54
N SER A 140 -4.47 -16.81 2.09
CA SER A 140 -4.47 -15.56 2.85
C SER A 140 -5.73 -15.41 3.69
N LEU A 141 -5.72 -14.48 4.65
CA LEU A 141 -6.89 -14.14 5.46
C LEU A 141 -8.04 -13.60 4.60
N GLU A 142 -7.74 -12.88 3.54
CA GLU A 142 -8.74 -12.34 2.60
C GLU A 142 -9.52 -13.45 1.89
N ALA A 143 -8.84 -14.53 1.54
CA ALA A 143 -9.44 -15.68 0.85
C ALA A 143 -10.29 -16.56 1.76
N PHE A 144 -10.12 -16.45 3.09
CA PHE A 144 -10.91 -17.21 4.03
C PHE A 144 -12.38 -16.77 3.99
N ASN A 145 -13.28 -17.72 3.74
CA ASN A 145 -14.72 -17.47 3.72
C ASN A 145 -15.41 -18.32 4.80
N ALA A 146 -16.06 -17.63 5.72
CA ALA A 146 -16.99 -18.22 6.68
C ALA A 146 -18.24 -17.34 6.77
N LYS A 147 -19.31 -17.88 7.33
CA LYS A 147 -20.52 -17.11 7.57
C LYS A 147 -20.19 -15.96 8.54
N SER A 148 -20.83 -14.81 8.35
CA SER A 148 -20.73 -13.69 9.29
C SER A 148 -21.13 -14.15 10.69
N ASP A 149 -20.50 -13.54 11.71
CA ASP A 149 -20.76 -13.83 13.13
C ASP A 149 -20.50 -15.30 13.56
N SER A 150 -19.56 -15.99 12.85
CA SER A 150 -19.25 -17.41 13.10
C SER A 150 -18.34 -17.64 14.28
N PHE A 151 -17.59 -16.66 14.75
CA PHE A 151 -16.58 -16.81 15.79
C PHE A 151 -16.82 -15.87 16.97
N ASP A 152 -16.48 -16.33 18.16
CA ASP A 152 -16.52 -15.55 19.39
C ASP A 152 -15.15 -14.88 19.65
N ILE A 153 -14.08 -15.48 19.15
CA ILE A 153 -12.72 -14.96 19.20
C ILE A 153 -12.09 -15.06 17.81
N VAL A 154 -11.40 -13.99 17.38
CA VAL A 154 -10.40 -14.03 16.30
C VAL A 154 -9.04 -13.76 16.94
N LEU A 155 -8.13 -14.71 16.84
CA LEU A 155 -6.83 -14.73 17.49
C LEU A 155 -5.71 -14.60 16.48
N PHE A 156 -4.80 -13.65 16.73
CA PHE A 156 -3.51 -13.51 16.07
C PHE A 156 -2.42 -13.69 17.12
N LYS A 157 -1.68 -14.80 17.04
CA LYS A 157 -0.51 -15.05 17.88
C LYS A 157 0.75 -15.01 16.99
N GLU A 158 1.47 -13.90 17.04
CA GLU A 158 2.69 -13.63 16.25
C GLU A 158 2.50 -13.72 14.72
N SER A 159 1.31 -13.42 14.24
CA SER A 159 0.96 -13.49 12.82
C SER A 159 0.44 -12.16 12.26
N ALA A 160 -0.01 -11.26 13.10
CA ALA A 160 -0.59 -9.97 12.68
C ALA A 160 0.41 -9.10 11.90
N GLN A 161 1.70 -9.15 12.23
CA GLN A 161 2.74 -8.35 11.57
C GLN A 161 2.91 -8.63 10.07
N TYR A 162 2.42 -9.78 9.59
CA TYR A 162 2.52 -10.19 8.17
C TYR A 162 1.28 -9.82 7.35
N ILE A 163 0.26 -9.22 7.96
CA ILE A 163 -1.05 -8.94 7.34
C ILE A 163 -1.33 -7.45 7.45
N ASP A 164 -1.89 -6.87 6.38
CA ASP A 164 -2.36 -5.47 6.43
C ASP A 164 -3.37 -5.25 7.56
N GLN A 165 -3.16 -4.22 8.37
CA GLN A 165 -3.98 -3.95 9.57
C GLN A 165 -5.46 -3.76 9.22
N LEU A 166 -5.78 -3.08 8.13
CA LEU A 166 -7.17 -2.87 7.72
C LEU A 166 -7.83 -4.16 7.25
N VAL A 167 -7.06 -5.08 6.66
CA VAL A 167 -7.54 -6.43 6.32
C VAL A 167 -7.88 -7.20 7.60
N ILE A 168 -6.99 -7.17 8.61
CA ILE A 168 -7.24 -7.79 9.92
C ILE A 168 -8.57 -7.29 10.49
N PHE A 169 -8.76 -5.98 10.57
CA PHE A 169 -9.95 -5.40 11.22
C PHE A 169 -11.22 -5.65 10.42
N ASN A 170 -11.17 -5.54 9.09
CA ASN A 170 -12.33 -5.80 8.25
C ASN A 170 -12.81 -7.25 8.35
N LYS A 171 -11.86 -8.20 8.28
CA LYS A 171 -12.20 -9.63 8.42
C LYS A 171 -12.68 -9.97 9.82
N ALA A 172 -12.01 -9.46 10.85
CA ALA A 172 -12.44 -9.68 12.23
C ALA A 172 -13.86 -9.14 12.49
N LEU A 173 -14.21 -7.96 11.94
CA LEU A 173 -15.57 -7.42 12.05
C LEU A 173 -16.63 -8.30 11.39
N ASP A 174 -16.33 -8.84 10.22
CA ASP A 174 -17.25 -9.71 9.48
C ASP A 174 -17.46 -11.06 10.20
N LEU A 175 -16.38 -11.61 10.78
CA LEU A 175 -16.36 -12.96 11.32
C LEU A 175 -16.82 -13.05 12.79
N LEU A 176 -16.60 -11.97 13.58
CA LEU A 176 -16.90 -11.95 15.00
C LEU A 176 -18.40 -11.77 15.27
N SER A 177 -18.93 -12.58 16.20
CA SER A 177 -20.25 -12.40 16.81
C SER A 177 -20.39 -10.99 17.43
N PRO A 178 -21.60 -10.49 17.70
CA PRO A 178 -21.82 -9.15 18.24
C PRO A 178 -21.06 -8.83 19.53
N SER A 179 -20.82 -9.84 20.39
CA SER A 179 -20.02 -9.74 21.60
C SER A 179 -18.59 -10.27 21.46
N GLY A 180 -18.20 -10.61 20.23
CA GLY A 180 -16.93 -11.24 19.93
C GLY A 180 -15.73 -10.35 20.18
N GLN A 181 -14.56 -10.96 20.39
CA GLN A 181 -13.31 -10.28 20.70
C GLN A 181 -12.22 -10.59 19.67
N LEU A 182 -11.46 -9.56 19.35
CA LEU A 182 -10.19 -9.67 18.61
C LEU A 182 -9.05 -9.68 19.61
N ILE A 183 -8.19 -10.69 19.55
CA ILE A 183 -7.00 -10.81 20.39
C ILE A 183 -5.78 -10.81 19.48
N ILE A 184 -4.83 -9.92 19.74
CA ILE A 184 -3.57 -9.82 19.00
C ILE A 184 -2.44 -9.89 20.02
N MET A 185 -1.55 -10.86 19.88
CA MET A 185 -0.36 -11.00 20.70
C MET A 185 0.88 -11.15 19.81
N GLY A 186 1.89 -10.33 20.02
CA GLY A 186 3.10 -10.32 19.20
C GLY A 186 3.97 -9.10 19.39
N GLU A 187 4.94 -8.96 18.49
CA GLU A 187 5.88 -7.84 18.46
C GLU A 187 5.27 -6.59 17.82
N PHE A 188 5.65 -5.43 18.38
CA PHE A 188 5.25 -4.11 17.88
C PHE A 188 6.41 -3.12 17.93
N ALA A 189 6.43 -2.18 16.99
CA ALA A 189 7.23 -0.96 17.11
C ALA A 189 6.56 -0.03 18.13
N LEU A 190 7.28 0.35 19.20
CA LEU A 190 6.80 1.23 20.25
C LEU A 190 7.11 2.70 19.96
N LYS A 191 8.20 2.98 19.24
CA LYS A 191 8.60 4.31 18.80
C LYS A 191 8.53 4.39 17.28
N ARG A 192 8.04 5.52 16.75
CA ARG A 192 8.12 5.83 15.32
C ARG A 192 9.57 6.27 15.03
N ASP A 193 10.26 5.49 14.22
CA ASP A 193 11.52 5.90 13.63
C ASP A 193 11.35 5.91 12.11
N ALA A 194 11.53 7.06 11.47
CA ALA A 194 11.42 7.21 10.02
C ALA A 194 12.45 6.37 9.24
N THR A 195 13.51 5.92 9.92
CA THR A 195 14.59 5.10 9.35
C THR A 195 14.39 3.60 9.55
N ASN A 196 13.38 3.19 10.33
CA ASN A 196 13.17 1.79 10.68
C ASN A 196 12.38 1.09 9.57
N SER A 197 13.10 0.40 8.70
CA SER A 197 12.58 -0.44 7.61
C SER A 197 12.03 -1.79 8.10
N GLU A 198 11.79 -1.97 9.40
CA GLU A 198 11.26 -3.23 9.91
C GLU A 198 9.74 -3.29 9.76
N ASN A 199 9.27 -4.47 9.35
CA ASN A 199 7.89 -4.78 9.03
C ASN A 199 6.96 -4.86 10.26
N LEU A 200 7.34 -4.32 11.43
CA LEU A 200 6.51 -4.35 12.62
C LEU A 200 5.47 -3.21 12.61
N HIS A 201 4.25 -3.57 12.93
CA HIS A 201 3.20 -2.58 13.13
C HIS A 201 3.48 -1.71 14.35
N SER A 202 3.26 -0.40 14.23
CA SER A 202 3.28 0.49 15.40
C SER A 202 2.15 0.15 16.36
N LEU A 203 2.46 -0.05 17.65
CA LEU A 203 1.47 -0.34 18.70
C LEU A 203 0.40 0.75 18.79
N ALA A 204 0.79 2.01 18.79
CA ALA A 204 -0.13 3.14 18.86
C ALA A 204 -1.05 3.20 17.62
N ASN A 205 -0.50 2.92 16.44
CA ASN A 205 -1.27 2.90 15.20
C ASN A 205 -2.24 1.71 15.16
N MET A 206 -1.81 0.52 15.61
CA MET A 206 -2.66 -0.66 15.72
C MET A 206 -3.89 -0.35 16.57
N ILE A 207 -3.72 0.22 17.76
CA ILE A 207 -4.82 0.59 18.66
C ILE A 207 -5.74 1.63 18.00
N THR A 208 -5.17 2.70 17.46
CA THR A 208 -5.95 3.79 16.84
C THR A 208 -6.78 3.31 15.66
N LEU A 209 -6.19 2.50 14.77
CA LEU A 209 -6.89 1.97 13.59
C LEU A 209 -7.98 0.97 13.98
N THR A 210 -7.72 0.11 14.98
CA THR A 210 -8.71 -0.85 15.47
C THR A 210 -9.94 -0.12 16.01
N GLU A 211 -9.75 0.94 16.78
CA GLU A 211 -10.86 1.76 17.31
C GLU A 211 -11.64 2.49 16.19
N ARG A 212 -10.95 3.03 15.19
CA ARG A 212 -11.57 3.64 14.00
C ARG A 212 -12.36 2.61 13.18
N SER A 213 -11.92 1.36 13.18
CA SER A 213 -12.57 0.26 12.47
C SER A 213 -13.81 -0.30 13.18
N GLY A 214 -14.16 0.17 14.37
CA GLY A 214 -15.39 -0.22 15.07
C GLY A 214 -15.19 -1.17 16.24
N PHE A 215 -13.98 -1.23 16.77
CA PHE A 215 -13.66 -1.95 18.01
C PHE A 215 -13.45 -0.99 19.19
N GLU A 216 -13.47 -1.56 20.38
CA GLU A 216 -13.14 -0.92 21.65
C GLU A 216 -11.99 -1.67 22.29
N LEU A 217 -10.92 -0.97 22.68
CA LEU A 217 -9.82 -1.57 23.43
C LEU A 217 -10.29 -1.96 24.84
N ILE A 218 -10.14 -3.25 25.18
CA ILE A 218 -10.45 -3.79 26.51
C ILE A 218 -9.19 -3.84 27.36
N GLU A 219 -8.09 -4.27 26.74
CA GLU A 219 -6.83 -4.52 27.46
C GLU A 219 -5.63 -4.29 26.53
N ASN A 220 -4.61 -3.63 27.06
CA ASN A 220 -3.29 -3.50 26.46
C ASN A 220 -2.26 -3.90 27.54
N LEU A 221 -1.69 -5.07 27.38
CA LEU A 221 -0.73 -5.65 28.33
C LEU A 221 0.66 -5.63 27.71
N ASP A 222 1.56 -4.84 28.30
CA ASP A 222 2.96 -4.81 27.91
C ASP A 222 3.69 -6.03 28.50
N LEU A 223 4.24 -6.84 27.64
CA LEU A 223 4.96 -8.08 27.95
C LEU A 223 6.45 -8.00 27.52
N SER A 224 6.92 -6.83 27.14
CA SER A 224 8.22 -6.62 26.50
C SER A 224 9.38 -7.14 27.37
N VAL A 225 9.35 -6.88 28.68
CA VAL A 225 10.39 -7.33 29.62
C VAL A 225 10.43 -8.85 29.74
N LEU A 226 9.25 -9.49 29.75
CA LEU A 226 9.14 -10.95 29.88
C LEU A 226 9.45 -11.68 28.58
N ALA A 227 9.21 -11.05 27.43
CA ALA A 227 9.41 -11.64 26.11
C ALA A 227 10.84 -11.49 25.56
N ALA A 228 11.50 -10.38 25.87
CA ALA A 228 12.83 -10.05 25.36
C ALA A 228 13.90 -11.14 25.58
N PRO A 229 13.94 -11.90 26.71
CA PRO A 229 14.91 -12.96 26.90
C PRO A 229 14.80 -14.11 25.89
N THR A 230 13.68 -14.23 25.16
CA THR A 230 13.56 -15.19 24.04
C THR A 230 14.67 -15.01 23.01
N LEU A 231 15.02 -13.75 22.68
CA LEU A 231 16.08 -13.44 21.72
C LEU A 231 17.46 -13.83 22.25
N ASP A 232 17.72 -13.60 23.54
CA ASP A 232 18.98 -14.01 24.17
C ASP A 232 19.12 -15.53 24.15
N TYR A 233 18.02 -16.24 24.46
CA TYR A 233 17.98 -17.70 24.45
C TYR A 233 18.22 -18.28 23.05
N LEU A 234 17.58 -17.73 22.02
CA LEU A 234 17.79 -18.15 20.64
C LEU A 234 19.22 -17.89 20.18
N LEU A 235 19.79 -16.72 20.49
CA LEU A 235 21.18 -16.39 20.18
C LEU A 235 22.15 -17.38 20.84
N GLN A 236 21.92 -17.76 22.09
CA GLN A 236 22.72 -18.74 22.80
C GLN A 236 22.63 -20.14 22.15
N ALA A 237 21.42 -20.58 21.83
CA ALA A 237 21.20 -21.89 21.19
C ALA A 237 21.87 -21.94 19.79
N ILE A 238 21.67 -20.90 18.96
CA ILE A 238 22.30 -20.80 17.63
C ILE A 238 23.83 -20.82 17.74
N SER A 239 24.39 -20.03 18.63
CA SER A 239 25.85 -19.97 18.84
C SER A 239 26.43 -21.32 19.31
N THR A 240 25.75 -21.96 20.27
CA THR A 240 26.17 -23.25 20.82
C THR A 240 26.19 -24.35 19.78
N TYR A 241 25.18 -24.42 18.91
CA TYR A 241 25.02 -25.46 17.91
C TYR A 241 25.38 -25.04 16.49
N ARG A 242 26.09 -23.93 16.32
CA ARG A 242 26.39 -23.31 15.03
C ARG A 242 26.88 -24.28 13.95
N GLN A 243 27.89 -25.10 14.28
CA GLN A 243 28.48 -26.05 13.32
C GLN A 243 27.48 -27.15 12.92
N ARG A 244 26.65 -27.56 13.85
CA ARG A 244 25.63 -28.57 13.63
C ARG A 244 24.50 -28.03 12.77
N LEU A 245 24.03 -26.79 13.01
CA LEU A 245 23.01 -26.10 12.21
C LEU A 245 23.46 -25.96 10.76
N ILE A 246 24.71 -25.54 10.53
CA ILE A 246 25.28 -25.43 9.19
C ILE A 246 25.27 -26.78 8.48
N LYS A 247 25.71 -27.85 9.16
CA LYS A 247 25.80 -29.17 8.59
C LYS A 247 24.42 -29.79 8.33
N ASP A 248 23.54 -29.78 9.34
CA ASP A 248 22.27 -30.52 9.33
C ASP A 248 21.21 -29.84 8.44
N LEU A 249 21.30 -28.50 8.21
CA LEU A 249 20.39 -27.69 7.37
C LEU A 249 21.04 -27.21 6.07
N PHE A 250 22.28 -27.63 5.77
CA PHE A 250 23.02 -27.18 4.57
C PHE A 250 23.08 -25.65 4.38
N LEU A 251 23.29 -24.91 5.50
CA LEU A 251 23.25 -23.47 5.49
C LEU A 251 24.57 -22.87 4.97
N ASN A 252 24.45 -21.72 4.32
CA ASN A 252 25.60 -20.85 4.13
C ASN A 252 25.97 -20.21 5.49
N PRO A 253 27.23 -20.31 5.96
CA PRO A 253 27.68 -19.69 7.21
C PRO A 253 27.41 -18.19 7.32
N GLU A 254 27.39 -17.46 6.19
CA GLU A 254 27.07 -16.04 6.15
C GLU A 254 25.60 -15.76 6.49
N GLN A 255 24.67 -16.60 6.03
CA GLN A 255 23.24 -16.48 6.36
C GLN A 255 23.00 -16.61 7.87
N LEU A 256 23.71 -17.54 8.51
CA LEU A 256 23.60 -17.73 9.96
C LEU A 256 24.19 -16.52 10.72
N THR A 257 25.31 -15.98 10.24
CA THR A 257 25.90 -14.75 10.81
C THR A 257 24.97 -13.56 10.70
N GLN A 258 24.33 -13.37 9.53
CA GLN A 258 23.34 -12.31 9.31
C GLN A 258 22.12 -12.48 10.24
N LEU A 259 21.65 -13.71 10.44
CA LEU A 259 20.54 -13.99 11.37
C LEU A 259 20.90 -13.66 12.82
N GLU A 260 22.10 -14.08 13.28
CA GLU A 260 22.58 -13.72 14.61
C GLU A 260 22.69 -12.21 14.80
N GLN A 261 23.21 -11.49 13.79
CA GLN A 261 23.30 -10.03 13.83
C GLN A 261 21.93 -9.37 13.88
N SER A 262 20.97 -9.84 13.06
CA SER A 262 19.59 -9.36 13.08
C SER A 262 18.94 -9.55 14.45
N ASN A 263 19.10 -10.73 15.06
CA ASN A 263 18.57 -11.00 16.41
C ASN A 263 19.21 -10.10 17.48
N ARG A 264 20.53 -9.80 17.40
CA ARG A 264 21.19 -8.85 18.31
C ARG A 264 20.63 -7.45 18.16
N ILE A 265 20.46 -6.97 16.93
CA ILE A 265 19.86 -5.67 16.66
C ILE A 265 18.42 -5.61 17.21
N ASN A 266 17.62 -6.67 17.00
CA ASN A 266 16.26 -6.72 17.55
C ASN A 266 16.29 -6.70 19.08
N ARG A 267 17.20 -7.45 19.71
CA ARG A 267 17.39 -7.43 21.18
C ARG A 267 17.77 -6.03 21.71
N GLU A 268 18.64 -5.31 21.00
CA GLU A 268 18.98 -3.90 21.36
C GLU A 268 17.77 -2.99 21.25
N LYS A 269 16.89 -3.21 20.25
CA LYS A 269 15.65 -2.45 20.10
C LYS A 269 14.65 -2.68 21.24
N TYR A 270 14.62 -3.86 21.83
CA TYR A 270 13.88 -4.09 23.07
C TYR A 270 14.49 -3.32 24.24
N THR A 271 15.82 -3.34 24.38
CA THR A 271 16.52 -2.68 25.49
C THR A 271 16.32 -1.16 25.47
N ASN A 272 16.31 -0.54 24.29
CA ASN A 272 16.13 0.91 24.16
C ASN A 272 14.67 1.34 23.96
N GLY A 273 13.72 0.39 24.07
CA GLY A 273 12.29 0.61 23.98
C GLY A 273 11.81 1.09 22.60
N GLN A 274 12.47 0.66 21.53
CA GLN A 274 12.00 0.85 20.15
C GLN A 274 11.00 -0.22 19.75
N ASN A 275 11.28 -1.49 20.11
CA ASN A 275 10.38 -2.62 19.91
C ASN A 275 9.87 -3.13 21.25
N GLY A 276 8.73 -3.81 21.22
CA GLY A 276 8.15 -4.46 22.39
C GLY A 276 7.22 -5.60 22.00
N TYR A 277 6.75 -6.30 23.01
CA TYR A 277 5.81 -7.39 22.87
C TYR A 277 4.55 -7.09 23.68
N ALA A 278 3.38 -7.20 23.06
CA ALA A 278 2.13 -6.86 23.73
C ALA A 278 1.01 -7.86 23.43
N LEU A 279 0.08 -7.97 24.39
CA LEU A 279 -1.22 -8.60 24.19
C LEU A 279 -2.29 -7.51 24.18
N LEU A 280 -2.99 -7.39 23.06
CA LEU A 280 -4.11 -6.48 22.84
C LEU A 280 -5.40 -7.26 22.78
N ARG A 281 -6.41 -6.81 23.51
CA ARG A 281 -7.78 -7.34 23.45
C ARG A 281 -8.74 -6.24 23.07
N PHE A 282 -9.55 -6.50 22.07
CA PHE A 282 -10.56 -5.59 21.58
C PHE A 282 -11.91 -6.27 21.56
N ARG A 283 -12.98 -5.53 21.81
CA ARG A 283 -14.37 -5.96 21.69
C ARG A 283 -15.02 -5.27 20.50
N LYS A 284 -15.79 -6.02 19.72
CA LYS A 284 -16.62 -5.47 18.64
C LYS A 284 -17.65 -4.50 19.23
N LYS A 285 -17.71 -3.24 18.78
CA LYS A 285 -18.74 -2.28 19.18
C LYS A 285 -20.07 -2.67 18.56
N THR A 286 -21.12 -2.73 19.34
CA THR A 286 -22.47 -3.08 18.87
C THR A 286 -23.07 -2.02 17.95
N THR A 287 -22.81 -0.73 18.21
CA THR A 287 -23.35 0.38 17.42
C THR A 287 -22.33 1.52 17.32
N PRO A 288 -21.25 1.35 16.56
CA PRO A 288 -20.34 2.48 16.33
C PRO A 288 -21.03 3.56 15.53
N GLN A 289 -20.82 4.84 15.89
CA GLN A 289 -21.38 5.96 15.12
C GLN A 289 -20.92 5.94 13.66
N TRP A 290 -19.63 5.66 13.45
CA TRP A 290 -19.01 5.44 12.16
C TRP A 290 -18.07 4.23 12.23
N ARG A 291 -17.96 3.53 11.11
CA ARG A 291 -17.10 2.37 10.93
C ARG A 291 -16.29 2.57 9.67
N LEU A 292 -14.96 2.65 9.82
CA LEU A 292 -14.03 2.77 8.71
C LEU A 292 -13.59 1.39 8.25
N GLN A 293 -13.66 1.14 6.94
CA GLN A 293 -13.26 -0.14 6.33
C GLN A 293 -12.67 0.06 4.93
N LEU A 294 -11.95 -0.96 4.44
CA LEU A 294 -11.65 -1.09 3.01
C LEU A 294 -12.94 -1.33 2.23
N LEU A 295 -13.11 -0.63 1.11
CA LEU A 295 -14.22 -0.88 0.21
C LEU A 295 -13.93 -2.14 -0.63
N LYS A 296 -14.79 -3.15 -0.52
CA LYS A 296 -14.70 -4.41 -1.24
C LYS A 296 -15.28 -4.26 -2.67
N GLU A 297 -14.86 -5.13 -3.59
CA GLU A 297 -15.38 -5.09 -4.98
C GLU A 297 -16.89 -5.31 -5.07
N ASN A 298 -17.44 -6.18 -4.26
CA ASN A 298 -18.89 -6.41 -4.21
C ASN A 298 -19.70 -5.24 -3.63
N GLN A 299 -19.06 -4.23 -3.06
CA GLN A 299 -19.67 -3.01 -2.51
C GLN A 299 -19.62 -1.81 -3.49
N GLN A 300 -19.20 -2.02 -4.73
CA GLN A 300 -19.12 -0.95 -5.73
C GLN A 300 -20.45 -0.19 -5.92
N HIS A 301 -21.59 -0.87 -5.77
CA HIS A 301 -22.90 -0.25 -5.91
C HIS A 301 -23.17 0.82 -4.83
N GLU A 302 -22.73 0.60 -3.58
CA GLU A 302 -22.85 1.59 -2.51
C GLU A 302 -22.03 2.86 -2.85
N MET A 303 -20.84 2.66 -3.44
CA MET A 303 -20.00 3.75 -3.90
C MET A 303 -20.64 4.52 -5.08
N PHE A 304 -21.29 3.83 -6.01
CA PHE A 304 -22.01 4.49 -7.12
C PHE A 304 -23.18 5.35 -6.64
N ASP A 305 -23.94 4.88 -5.65
CA ASP A 305 -25.02 5.64 -5.03
C ASP A 305 -24.50 6.90 -4.33
N LEU A 306 -23.43 6.77 -3.56
CA LEU A 306 -22.78 7.91 -2.91
C LEU A 306 -22.20 8.89 -3.94
N PHE A 307 -21.59 8.37 -5.01
CA PHE A 307 -21.03 9.17 -6.10
C PHE A 307 -22.11 9.98 -6.82
N LYS A 308 -23.20 9.34 -7.23
CA LYS A 308 -24.35 10.00 -7.86
C LYS A 308 -24.95 11.09 -6.96
N LYS A 309 -25.08 10.81 -5.66
CA LYS A 309 -25.59 11.79 -4.69
C LYS A 309 -24.64 12.97 -4.48
N THR A 310 -23.33 12.75 -4.57
CA THR A 310 -22.32 13.77 -4.28
C THR A 310 -22.00 14.65 -5.48
N PHE A 311 -21.89 14.05 -6.67
CA PHE A 311 -21.43 14.70 -7.89
C PHE A 311 -22.53 14.91 -8.93
N HIS A 312 -23.76 14.42 -8.68
CA HIS A 312 -24.94 14.57 -9.53
C HIS A 312 -24.81 13.95 -10.94
N HIS A 313 -23.87 13.04 -11.13
CA HIS A 313 -23.74 12.21 -12.32
C HIS A 313 -23.38 10.76 -11.93
N THR A 314 -23.49 9.82 -12.87
CA THR A 314 -23.29 8.39 -12.60
C THR A 314 -21.89 7.96 -12.98
N MET A 315 -21.29 7.09 -12.17
CA MET A 315 -20.09 6.34 -12.52
C MET A 315 -20.51 4.97 -13.09
N THR A 316 -19.92 4.58 -14.21
CA THR A 316 -20.14 3.24 -14.78
C THR A 316 -19.17 2.23 -14.18
N SER A 317 -19.55 0.93 -14.21
CA SER A 317 -18.63 -0.13 -13.77
C SER A 317 -17.33 -0.15 -14.57
N ALA A 318 -17.37 0.19 -15.88
CA ALA A 318 -16.19 0.27 -16.71
C ALA A 318 -15.21 1.37 -16.25
N VAL A 319 -15.71 2.56 -15.88
CA VAL A 319 -14.90 3.66 -15.33
C VAL A 319 -14.36 3.29 -13.96
N TRP A 320 -15.16 2.63 -13.12
CA TRP A 320 -14.71 2.17 -11.81
C TRP A 320 -13.59 1.12 -11.94
N GLN A 321 -13.78 0.14 -12.82
CA GLN A 321 -12.77 -0.89 -13.08
C GLN A 321 -11.48 -0.27 -13.65
N TRP A 322 -11.59 0.71 -14.53
CA TRP A 322 -10.46 1.45 -15.07
C TRP A 322 -9.70 2.22 -13.98
N LYS A 323 -10.41 2.87 -13.04
CA LYS A 323 -9.80 3.60 -11.92
C LYS A 323 -9.21 2.66 -10.87
N TYR A 324 -9.95 1.61 -10.47
CA TYR A 324 -9.72 0.86 -9.24
C TYR A 324 -9.47 -0.64 -9.43
N GLY A 325 -9.46 -1.14 -10.66
CA GLY A 325 -9.29 -2.57 -10.96
C GLY A 325 -7.90 -3.14 -10.70
N SER A 326 -6.92 -2.31 -10.35
CA SER A 326 -5.59 -2.78 -9.94
C SER A 326 -5.54 -3.08 -8.44
N ASN A 327 -4.89 -4.18 -8.06
CA ASN A 327 -4.67 -4.55 -6.66
C ASN A 327 -3.80 -3.55 -5.87
N SER A 328 -3.07 -2.68 -6.57
CA SER A 328 -2.29 -1.60 -5.95
C SER A 328 -3.12 -0.36 -5.60
N ASN A 329 -4.42 -0.35 -5.90
CA ASN A 329 -5.31 0.78 -5.63
C ASN A 329 -6.07 0.56 -4.32
N HIS A 330 -6.01 1.52 -3.40
CA HIS A 330 -6.63 1.42 -2.09
C HIS A 330 -7.88 2.31 -2.01
N LYS A 331 -8.95 1.78 -1.44
CA LYS A 331 -10.24 2.46 -1.30
C LYS A 331 -10.73 2.33 0.13
N LEU A 332 -10.92 3.46 0.81
CA LEU A 332 -11.50 3.50 2.15
C LEU A 332 -12.94 3.98 2.09
N GLY A 333 -13.79 3.35 2.86
CA GLY A 333 -15.16 3.79 3.10
C GLY A 333 -15.41 4.04 4.58
N VAL A 334 -16.35 4.92 4.87
CA VAL A 334 -16.92 5.11 6.20
C VAL A 334 -18.40 4.78 6.14
N TRP A 335 -18.82 3.87 6.99
CA TRP A 335 -20.22 3.44 7.12
C TRP A 335 -20.85 3.99 8.38
N ARG A 336 -22.13 4.36 8.26
CA ARG A 336 -23.03 4.59 9.38
C ARG A 336 -24.10 3.53 9.34
N LYS A 337 -24.09 2.61 10.33
CA LYS A 337 -24.82 1.33 10.23
C LYS A 337 -24.37 0.60 8.96
N ASP A 338 -25.32 0.28 8.07
CA ASP A 338 -25.06 -0.45 6.82
C ASP A 338 -25.01 0.44 5.58
N LYS A 339 -24.92 1.76 5.75
CA LYS A 339 -24.86 2.71 4.65
C LYS A 339 -23.48 3.33 4.51
N LEU A 340 -22.90 3.28 3.31
CA LEU A 340 -21.68 4.01 2.96
C LEU A 340 -21.98 5.52 2.95
N ILE A 341 -21.29 6.30 3.78
CA ILE A 341 -21.49 7.75 3.92
C ILE A 341 -20.28 8.57 3.52
N ALA A 342 -19.11 7.97 3.39
CA ALA A 342 -17.92 8.65 2.90
C ALA A 342 -17.00 7.67 2.16
N HIS A 343 -16.24 8.19 1.20
CA HIS A 343 -15.29 7.43 0.39
C HIS A 343 -14.02 8.24 0.16
N TYR A 344 -12.88 7.55 0.16
CA TYR A 344 -11.56 8.08 -0.14
C TYR A 344 -10.81 7.11 -1.02
N GLY A 345 -10.66 7.44 -2.29
CA GLY A 345 -9.99 6.59 -3.28
C GLY A 345 -8.55 6.98 -3.49
N GLY A 346 -7.69 5.99 -3.67
CA GLY A 346 -6.30 6.13 -4.06
C GLY A 346 -5.99 5.30 -5.30
N ILE A 347 -5.45 5.95 -6.33
CA ILE A 347 -5.02 5.33 -7.58
C ILE A 347 -3.50 5.36 -7.62
N ALA A 348 -2.87 4.20 -7.65
CA ALA A 348 -1.41 4.08 -7.71
C ALA A 348 -0.85 4.68 -9.02
N ARG A 349 0.22 5.47 -8.91
CA ARG A 349 0.87 6.14 -10.03
C ARG A 349 2.38 5.95 -9.95
N GLN A 350 2.99 5.44 -11.00
CA GLN A 350 4.43 5.45 -11.14
C GLN A 350 4.90 6.89 -11.43
N ILE A 351 5.88 7.35 -10.70
CA ILE A 351 6.44 8.70 -10.85
C ILE A 351 7.97 8.66 -10.88
N LEU A 352 8.55 9.74 -11.37
CA LEU A 352 9.92 10.10 -11.04
C LEU A 352 9.91 11.15 -9.93
N PHE A 353 10.48 10.79 -8.80
CA PHE A 353 10.67 11.65 -7.65
C PHE A 353 12.09 12.21 -7.71
N PHE A 354 12.25 13.41 -8.23
CA PHE A 354 13.57 14.01 -8.51
C PHE A 354 14.48 13.04 -9.28
N GLY A 355 13.97 12.50 -10.39
CA GLY A 355 14.66 11.56 -11.26
C GLY A 355 14.72 10.11 -10.76
N GLN A 356 14.28 9.81 -9.52
CA GLN A 356 14.27 8.47 -8.95
C GLN A 356 12.89 7.80 -9.10
N PRO A 357 12.81 6.57 -9.61
CA PRO A 357 11.54 5.84 -9.72
C PRO A 357 10.90 5.62 -8.34
N GLN A 358 9.64 6.00 -8.19
CA GLN A 358 8.85 5.84 -6.98
C GLN A 358 7.39 5.59 -7.33
N THR A 359 6.63 5.12 -6.33
CA THR A 359 5.17 5.02 -6.44
C THR A 359 4.51 6.14 -5.63
N ALA A 360 3.68 6.93 -6.29
CA ALA A 360 2.79 7.91 -5.66
C ALA A 360 1.35 7.40 -5.67
N VAL A 361 0.48 8.09 -4.96
CA VAL A 361 -0.97 7.87 -5.04
C VAL A 361 -1.68 9.14 -5.47
N GLN A 362 -2.48 9.02 -6.51
CA GLN A 362 -3.46 10.05 -6.88
C GLN A 362 -4.71 9.87 -6.03
N ILE A 363 -5.06 10.89 -5.26
CA ILE A 363 -6.28 10.90 -4.46
C ILE A 363 -7.46 11.25 -5.36
N ALA A 364 -8.47 10.38 -5.35
CA ALA A 364 -9.62 10.45 -6.23
C ALA A 364 -10.93 10.20 -5.48
N ASP A 365 -12.02 10.72 -6.03
CA ASP A 365 -13.40 10.47 -5.58
C ASP A 365 -13.59 10.61 -4.06
N VAL A 366 -13.03 11.69 -3.48
CA VAL A 366 -13.20 12.01 -2.06
C VAL A 366 -14.62 12.55 -1.84
N MET A 367 -15.41 11.77 -1.13
CA MET A 367 -16.85 12.04 -0.95
C MET A 367 -17.26 11.95 0.51
N VAL A 368 -18.17 12.81 0.92
CA VAL A 368 -18.93 12.69 2.18
C VAL A 368 -20.38 12.98 1.87
N ASP A 369 -21.30 12.12 2.33
CA ASP A 369 -22.75 12.32 2.17
C ASP A 369 -23.15 13.70 2.69
N THR A 370 -24.01 14.39 1.95
CA THR A 370 -24.44 15.77 2.27
C THR A 370 -25.01 15.90 3.69
N ASN A 371 -25.68 14.86 4.17
CA ASN A 371 -26.28 14.83 5.52
C ASN A 371 -25.24 14.64 6.64
N GLU A 372 -24.04 14.19 6.30
CA GLU A 372 -22.91 13.96 7.23
C GLU A 372 -21.84 15.08 7.11
N ARG A 373 -22.05 16.04 6.20
CA ARG A 373 -21.20 17.24 6.09
C ARG A 373 -21.49 18.18 7.25
N GLY A 374 -20.49 18.83 7.75
CA GLY A 374 -20.63 19.78 8.88
C GLY A 374 -20.06 19.25 10.20
N ILE A 375 -19.80 17.95 10.32
CA ILE A 375 -19.03 17.40 11.44
C ILE A 375 -17.54 17.56 11.14
N LEU A 376 -17.08 18.82 11.23
CA LEU A 376 -15.69 19.22 10.95
C LEU A 376 -14.82 19.04 12.21
N THR A 377 -14.93 17.87 12.86
CA THR A 377 -14.10 17.53 14.00
C THR A 377 -13.12 16.42 13.62
N ARG A 378 -12.07 16.23 14.43
CA ARG A 378 -11.14 15.08 14.29
C ARG A 378 -11.82 13.71 14.47
N LYS A 379 -13.11 13.68 14.74
CA LYS A 379 -13.93 12.48 14.84
C LYS A 379 -14.89 12.31 13.65
N GLY A 380 -14.96 13.29 12.72
CA GLY A 380 -15.86 13.25 11.57
C GLY A 380 -15.41 12.30 10.46
N PRO A 381 -16.33 11.88 9.56
CA PRO A 381 -16.04 10.91 8.50
C PRO A 381 -14.88 11.33 7.60
N PHE A 382 -14.80 12.62 7.21
CA PHE A 382 -13.71 13.15 6.40
C PHE A 382 -12.35 12.97 7.07
N PHE A 383 -12.24 13.35 8.36
CA PHE A 383 -10.98 13.20 9.09
C PHE A 383 -10.61 11.71 9.24
N LEU A 384 -11.58 10.86 9.60
CA LEU A 384 -11.31 9.43 9.81
C LEU A 384 -10.70 8.76 8.57
N MET A 385 -11.33 8.93 7.39
CA MET A 385 -10.85 8.31 6.17
C MET A 385 -9.53 8.92 5.69
N THR A 386 -9.41 10.26 5.71
CA THR A 386 -8.22 10.95 5.23
C THR A 386 -7.02 10.67 6.12
N ALA A 387 -7.13 10.89 7.44
CA ALA A 387 -6.05 10.62 8.38
C ALA A 387 -5.59 9.15 8.30
N THR A 388 -6.52 8.20 8.23
CA THR A 388 -6.18 6.79 8.11
C THR A 388 -5.45 6.50 6.81
N PHE A 389 -5.90 7.06 5.69
CA PHE A 389 -5.23 6.85 4.40
C PHE A 389 -3.80 7.40 4.42
N LEU A 390 -3.62 8.61 4.94
CA LEU A 390 -2.30 9.25 5.04
C LEU A 390 -1.37 8.45 5.97
N GLU A 391 -1.85 8.08 7.15
CA GLU A 391 -1.05 7.34 8.14
C GLU A 391 -0.67 5.94 7.66
N HIS A 392 -1.57 5.26 6.93
CA HIS A 392 -1.40 3.86 6.61
C HIS A 392 -0.66 3.64 5.30
N TYR A 393 -0.94 4.47 4.28
CA TYR A 393 -0.48 4.22 2.91
C TYR A 393 0.57 5.19 2.39
N ILE A 394 0.81 6.37 3.02
CA ILE A 394 1.70 7.39 2.48
C ILE A 394 2.91 7.63 3.38
N GLY A 395 4.12 7.59 2.79
CA GLY A 395 5.37 7.91 3.44
C GLY A 395 6.50 6.94 3.14
N TYR A 396 7.64 7.13 3.78
CA TYR A 396 8.79 6.23 3.67
C TYR A 396 8.43 4.85 4.22
N GLY A 397 8.77 3.80 3.47
CA GLY A 397 8.44 2.42 3.82
C GLY A 397 6.96 2.05 3.68
N LYS A 398 6.13 2.94 3.12
CA LYS A 398 4.71 2.71 2.82
C LYS A 398 4.51 2.37 1.34
N PRO A 399 3.32 1.85 0.95
CA PRO A 399 3.01 1.55 -0.46
C PRO A 399 3.23 2.72 -1.40
N TYR A 400 2.99 3.95 -0.93
CA TYR A 400 3.18 5.17 -1.69
C TYR A 400 4.10 6.14 -0.96
N LEU A 401 5.11 6.67 -1.65
CA LEU A 401 5.99 7.67 -1.06
C LEU A 401 5.26 8.98 -0.78
N ILE A 402 4.46 9.45 -1.75
CA ILE A 402 3.70 10.70 -1.67
C ILE A 402 2.29 10.53 -2.24
N GLY A 403 1.38 11.40 -1.81
CA GLY A 403 0.06 11.56 -2.38
C GLY A 403 -0.10 12.91 -3.07
N PHE A 404 -0.91 12.97 -4.10
CA PHE A 404 -1.32 14.20 -4.78
C PHE A 404 -2.80 14.15 -5.19
N GLY A 405 -3.38 15.29 -5.47
CA GLY A 405 -4.77 15.41 -5.90
C GLY A 405 -5.08 16.84 -6.37
N PHE A 406 -6.35 17.11 -6.63
CA PHE A 406 -6.78 18.36 -7.25
C PHE A 406 -7.98 18.98 -6.50
N PRO A 407 -7.90 19.18 -5.17
CA PRO A 407 -8.94 19.87 -4.43
C PRO A 407 -9.03 21.34 -4.84
N ASN A 408 -10.24 21.91 -4.75
CA ASN A 408 -10.38 23.34 -4.78
C ASN A 408 -9.91 23.97 -3.45
N GLU A 409 -9.76 25.29 -3.43
CA GLU A 409 -9.26 26.03 -2.25
C GLU A 409 -10.09 25.77 -0.99
N ARG A 410 -11.41 25.64 -1.11
CA ARG A 410 -12.30 25.38 0.03
C ARG A 410 -12.00 24.01 0.66
N HIS A 411 -11.87 22.96 -0.16
CA HIS A 411 -11.56 21.62 0.32
C HIS A 411 -10.13 21.54 0.87
N MET A 412 -9.19 22.24 0.24
CA MET A 412 -7.82 22.35 0.72
C MET A 412 -7.77 22.98 2.12
N LYS A 413 -8.44 24.12 2.34
CA LYS A 413 -8.49 24.79 3.65
C LYS A 413 -9.09 23.93 4.77
N ILE A 414 -10.06 23.08 4.46
CA ILE A 414 -10.62 22.13 5.44
C ILE A 414 -9.54 21.13 5.87
N ALA A 415 -8.82 20.53 4.92
CA ALA A 415 -7.77 19.56 5.22
C ALA A 415 -6.58 20.20 5.96
N GLU A 416 -6.17 21.41 5.59
CA GLU A 416 -5.12 22.18 6.28
C GLU A 416 -5.45 22.47 7.74
N ARG A 417 -6.68 22.91 8.03
CA ARG A 417 -7.14 23.15 9.41
C ARG A 417 -7.09 21.91 10.30
N HIS A 418 -7.21 20.74 9.69
CA HIS A 418 -7.08 19.46 10.40
C HIS A 418 -5.63 18.94 10.47
N GLY A 419 -4.67 19.65 9.88
CA GLY A 419 -3.28 19.21 9.79
C GLY A 419 -3.11 17.95 8.94
N LEU A 420 -3.92 17.79 7.88
CA LEU A 420 -3.87 16.63 6.99
C LEU A 420 -3.03 16.90 5.75
N TYR A 421 -3.19 18.11 5.17
CA TYR A 421 -2.53 18.52 3.94
C TYR A 421 -1.76 19.83 4.12
N GLY A 422 -0.68 19.97 3.33
CA GLY A 422 -0.04 21.24 3.04
C GLY A 422 -0.04 21.51 1.53
N GLU A 423 -0.18 22.77 1.11
CA GLU A 423 -0.14 23.16 -0.30
C GLU A 423 1.30 23.09 -0.84
N VAL A 424 1.50 22.36 -1.95
CA VAL A 424 2.80 22.24 -2.64
C VAL A 424 2.77 22.82 -4.05
N GLY A 425 1.64 23.28 -4.55
CA GLY A 425 1.53 23.89 -5.86
C GLY A 425 0.11 24.28 -6.22
N LYS A 426 -0.03 24.97 -7.36
CA LYS A 426 -1.30 25.44 -7.92
C LYS A 426 -1.37 25.12 -9.39
N MET A 427 -2.60 25.01 -9.92
CA MET A 427 -2.82 24.88 -11.35
C MET A 427 -3.16 26.22 -11.99
N VAL A 428 -2.67 26.41 -13.20
CA VAL A 428 -3.03 27.52 -14.08
C VAL A 428 -3.60 26.98 -15.38
N GLU A 429 -4.42 27.78 -16.03
CA GLU A 429 -4.88 27.55 -17.39
C GLU A 429 -4.18 28.54 -18.32
N ILE A 430 -3.63 28.03 -19.41
CA ILE A 430 -3.01 28.81 -20.47
C ILE A 430 -3.85 28.62 -21.72
N SER A 431 -4.20 29.71 -22.39
CA SER A 431 -5.10 29.67 -23.55
C SER A 431 -4.56 30.47 -24.73
N TRP A 432 -4.91 30.01 -25.93
CA TRP A 432 -4.49 30.59 -27.20
C TRP A 432 -5.66 30.69 -28.17
N SER A 433 -5.59 31.64 -29.09
CA SER A 433 -6.40 31.63 -30.28
C SER A 433 -5.96 30.53 -31.23
N PRO A 434 -6.87 29.77 -31.84
CA PRO A 434 -6.57 28.80 -32.86
C PRO A 434 -5.91 29.42 -34.09
N LEU A 435 -5.23 28.60 -34.90
CA LEU A 435 -4.61 29.02 -36.15
C LEU A 435 -5.31 28.38 -37.34
N SER A 436 -5.84 29.18 -38.26
CA SER A 436 -6.50 28.67 -39.48
C SER A 436 -5.51 28.20 -40.54
N LYS A 437 -4.31 28.76 -40.59
CA LYS A 437 -3.24 28.44 -41.55
C LYS A 437 -1.90 28.42 -40.84
N PHE A 438 -1.21 27.31 -40.91
CA PHE A 438 0.17 27.20 -40.43
C PHE A 438 0.94 26.24 -41.33
N PRO A 439 1.80 26.74 -42.23
CA PRO A 439 2.60 25.89 -43.10
C PRO A 439 3.82 25.33 -42.33
N HIS A 440 3.64 24.26 -41.58
CA HIS A 440 4.79 23.54 -41.04
C HIS A 440 5.22 22.46 -42.03
N TRP A 441 5.94 22.86 -43.07
CA TRP A 441 6.43 21.99 -44.13
C TRP A 441 7.52 20.99 -43.66
N ARG A 442 8.11 21.24 -42.46
CA ARG A 442 9.18 20.41 -41.89
C ARG A 442 8.70 19.24 -41.03
N THR A 443 7.45 19.20 -40.63
CA THR A 443 6.89 18.16 -39.75
C THR A 443 5.63 17.52 -40.31
N ARG A 444 5.30 16.29 -39.86
CA ARG A 444 4.09 15.52 -40.17
C ARG A 444 3.41 15.09 -38.88
N LEU A 445 2.08 14.98 -38.93
CA LEU A 445 1.22 14.48 -37.85
C LEU A 445 0.80 13.05 -38.16
N PHE A 446 0.91 12.15 -37.17
CA PHE A 446 0.49 10.76 -37.25
C PHE A 446 -0.45 10.48 -36.06
N PRO A 447 -1.77 10.37 -36.31
CA PRO A 447 -2.70 9.94 -35.27
C PRO A 447 -2.36 8.53 -34.82
N ILE A 448 -2.47 8.25 -33.53
CA ILE A 448 -2.37 6.92 -32.94
C ILE A 448 -3.77 6.46 -32.57
N THR A 449 -4.13 5.24 -32.96
CA THR A 449 -5.44 4.64 -32.69
C THR A 449 -5.29 3.36 -31.87
N SER A 450 -6.40 2.80 -31.39
CA SER A 450 -6.41 1.55 -30.63
C SER A 450 -5.95 0.32 -31.42
N SER A 451 -5.98 0.39 -32.77
CA SER A 451 -5.46 -0.67 -33.65
C SER A 451 -3.93 -0.64 -33.80
N ASP A 452 -3.30 0.47 -33.43
CA ASP A 452 -1.85 0.65 -33.55
C ASP A 452 -1.10 0.04 -32.36
N ASN A 453 -1.06 -1.27 -32.26
CA ASN A 453 -0.25 -1.97 -31.27
C ASN A 453 1.15 -2.31 -31.82
N ASP A 454 1.74 -1.38 -32.56
CA ASP A 454 3.05 -1.55 -33.19
C ASP A 454 4.19 -1.36 -32.16
N ALA A 455 5.11 -2.33 -32.15
CA ALA A 455 6.34 -2.26 -31.33
C ALA A 455 7.14 -0.99 -31.60
N GLN A 456 7.08 -0.47 -32.84
CA GLN A 456 7.75 0.76 -33.25
C GLN A 456 7.12 2.00 -32.58
N ILE A 457 5.79 2.08 -32.51
CA ILE A 457 5.08 3.19 -31.82
C ILE A 457 5.39 3.18 -30.33
N ARG A 458 5.39 2.01 -29.69
CA ARG A 458 5.82 1.84 -28.30
C ARG A 458 7.22 2.39 -28.06
N LEU A 459 8.17 2.00 -28.92
CA LEU A 459 9.55 2.47 -28.81
C LEU A 459 9.65 3.99 -28.96
N ILE A 460 8.91 4.58 -29.89
CA ILE A 460 8.89 6.02 -30.13
C ILE A 460 8.35 6.79 -28.94
N VAL A 461 7.20 6.38 -28.39
CA VAL A 461 6.59 7.03 -27.22
C VAL A 461 7.49 6.92 -26.01
N ASN A 462 8.08 5.74 -25.77
CA ASN A 462 9.01 5.52 -24.67
C ASN A 462 10.28 6.39 -24.82
N ASN A 463 10.80 6.57 -26.03
CA ASN A 463 11.94 7.45 -26.28
C ASN A 463 11.61 8.93 -26.02
N CYS A 464 10.42 9.41 -26.45
CA CYS A 464 9.95 10.75 -26.11
C CYS A 464 9.84 10.94 -24.59
N TRP A 465 9.28 9.96 -23.89
CA TRP A 465 9.22 9.97 -22.44
C TRP A 465 10.62 10.01 -21.80
N HIS A 466 11.54 9.16 -22.22
CA HIS A 466 12.90 9.15 -21.66
C HIS A 466 13.61 10.51 -21.83
N GLN A 467 13.39 11.21 -22.93
CA GLN A 467 13.97 12.53 -23.15
C GLN A 467 13.29 13.58 -22.24
N MET A 468 11.96 13.57 -22.14
CA MET A 468 11.22 14.43 -21.21
C MET A 468 11.66 14.21 -19.76
N ALA A 469 11.84 12.95 -19.36
CA ALA A 469 12.28 12.59 -18.02
C ALA A 469 13.69 13.14 -17.68
N LYS A 470 14.60 13.22 -18.67
CA LYS A 470 15.91 13.86 -18.50
C LYS A 470 15.81 15.36 -18.22
N ASP A 471 14.87 16.03 -18.88
CA ASP A 471 14.65 17.47 -18.66
C ASP A 471 13.98 17.76 -17.32
N LEU A 472 13.28 16.76 -16.74
CA LEU A 472 12.50 16.87 -15.48
C LEU A 472 13.17 16.16 -14.29
N GLN A 473 14.50 15.96 -14.29
CA GLN A 473 15.22 15.29 -13.20
C GLN A 473 15.12 16.00 -11.84
N THR A 474 14.82 17.29 -11.83
CA THR A 474 14.64 18.10 -10.62
C THR A 474 13.17 18.29 -10.26
N ALA A 475 12.28 17.55 -10.90
CA ALA A 475 10.84 17.65 -10.73
C ALA A 475 10.22 16.35 -10.18
N LEU A 476 8.96 16.46 -9.81
CA LEU A 476 8.06 15.34 -9.54
C LEU A 476 7.16 15.18 -10.77
N VAL A 477 7.22 14.05 -11.43
CA VAL A 477 6.45 13.85 -12.68
C VAL A 477 5.95 12.42 -12.80
N GLY A 478 4.69 12.24 -13.20
CA GLY A 478 4.12 10.92 -13.52
C GLY A 478 4.82 10.29 -14.71
N VAL A 479 5.06 8.98 -14.69
CA VAL A 479 5.59 8.23 -15.84
C VAL A 479 4.60 8.33 -16.99
N ARG A 480 5.10 8.63 -18.20
CA ARG A 480 4.32 8.83 -19.43
C ARG A 480 4.80 7.88 -20.55
N ASP A 481 5.09 6.65 -20.20
CA ASP A 481 5.44 5.61 -21.13
C ASP A 481 4.25 5.13 -21.99
N TRP A 482 4.50 4.20 -22.90
CA TRP A 482 3.44 3.64 -23.75
C TRP A 482 2.32 2.99 -22.95
N SER A 483 2.64 2.26 -21.88
CA SER A 483 1.64 1.60 -21.03
C SER A 483 0.68 2.63 -20.41
N TYR A 484 1.22 3.74 -19.94
CA TYR A 484 0.42 4.86 -19.43
C TYR A 484 -0.47 5.48 -20.51
N VAL A 485 0.10 5.79 -21.69
CA VAL A 485 -0.66 6.37 -22.82
C VAL A 485 -1.80 5.47 -23.24
N GLN A 486 -1.52 4.17 -23.35
CA GLN A 486 -2.51 3.17 -23.72
C GLN A 486 -3.64 3.09 -22.70
N HIS A 487 -3.31 2.93 -21.42
CA HIS A 487 -4.31 2.84 -20.35
C HIS A 487 -5.09 4.15 -20.17
N ARG A 488 -4.37 5.29 -20.13
CA ARG A 488 -4.95 6.58 -19.75
C ARG A 488 -5.77 7.23 -20.86
N TYR A 489 -5.36 7.08 -22.11
CA TYR A 489 -5.95 7.82 -23.23
C TYR A 489 -6.59 6.94 -24.30
N ILE A 490 -5.89 5.89 -24.75
CA ILE A 490 -6.36 5.07 -25.86
C ILE A 490 -7.51 4.15 -25.42
N ASN A 491 -7.36 3.49 -24.26
CA ASN A 491 -8.32 2.54 -23.70
C ASN A 491 -9.26 3.16 -22.63
N HIS A 492 -9.39 4.49 -22.61
CA HIS A 492 -10.29 5.12 -21.65
C HIS A 492 -11.76 4.75 -21.93
N PRO A 493 -12.53 4.26 -20.93
CA PRO A 493 -13.84 3.64 -21.18
C PRO A 493 -14.96 4.62 -21.56
N SER A 494 -14.78 5.94 -21.33
CA SER A 494 -15.84 6.93 -21.55
C SER A 494 -15.38 8.24 -22.19
N GLN A 495 -14.07 8.47 -22.30
CA GLN A 495 -13.52 9.69 -22.90
C GLN A 495 -12.79 9.37 -24.19
N HIS A 496 -12.88 10.25 -25.17
CA HIS A 496 -12.18 10.14 -26.44
C HIS A 496 -11.06 11.17 -26.51
N TYR A 497 -9.85 10.70 -26.63
CA TYR A 497 -8.66 11.52 -26.80
C TYR A 497 -8.07 11.33 -28.18
N GLN A 498 -7.61 12.40 -28.79
CA GLN A 498 -6.79 12.34 -29.99
C GLN A 498 -5.32 12.30 -29.59
N VAL A 499 -4.65 11.19 -29.81
CA VAL A 499 -3.21 11.00 -29.56
C VAL A 499 -2.48 11.18 -30.90
N VAL A 500 -1.52 12.11 -30.96
CA VAL A 500 -0.85 12.49 -32.21
C VAL A 500 0.67 12.48 -32.03
N LEU A 501 1.38 11.71 -32.85
CA LEU A 501 2.83 11.81 -33.00
C LEU A 501 3.18 12.97 -33.95
N ILE A 502 4.19 13.75 -33.58
CA ILE A 502 4.77 14.81 -34.40
C ILE A 502 6.18 14.38 -34.82
N LYS A 503 6.39 14.17 -36.12
CA LYS A 503 7.67 13.72 -36.70
C LYS A 503 8.20 14.72 -37.71
N ASN A 504 9.51 14.75 -37.95
CA ASN A 504 10.12 15.47 -39.05
C ASN A 504 9.74 14.85 -40.40
N ARG A 505 9.61 15.65 -41.47
CA ARG A 505 9.34 15.16 -42.82
C ARG A 505 10.55 14.50 -43.48
N GLY A 506 11.73 15.00 -43.17
CA GLY A 506 13.01 14.46 -43.70
C GLY A 506 13.71 13.67 -42.60
N GLY A 507 13.28 12.42 -42.34
CA GLY A 507 13.90 11.53 -41.35
C GLY A 507 12.89 11.01 -40.31
N ASP A 508 13.35 10.06 -39.48
CA ASP A 508 12.52 9.37 -38.46
C ASP A 508 12.50 10.08 -37.10
N GLN A 509 13.07 11.28 -37.02
CA GLN A 509 13.13 12.00 -35.74
C GLN A 509 11.73 12.42 -35.30
N THR A 510 11.29 11.88 -34.15
CA THR A 510 10.06 12.29 -33.48
C THR A 510 10.32 13.51 -32.57
N ARG A 511 9.44 14.49 -32.63
CA ARG A 511 9.49 15.71 -31.84
C ARG A 511 8.71 15.56 -30.53
N GLY A 512 7.65 14.73 -30.53
CA GLY A 512 6.87 14.45 -29.34
C GLY A 512 5.50 13.86 -29.64
N VAL A 513 4.76 13.61 -28.57
CA VAL A 513 3.37 13.14 -28.57
C VAL A 513 2.50 14.22 -27.98
N LEU A 514 1.40 14.52 -28.63
CA LEU A 514 0.39 15.49 -28.23
C LEU A 514 -0.93 14.76 -27.96
N ILE A 515 -1.53 14.97 -26.81
CA ILE A 515 -2.82 14.41 -26.43
C ILE A 515 -3.84 15.53 -26.34
N LEU A 516 -4.88 15.44 -27.19
CA LEU A 516 -5.93 16.44 -27.28
C LEU A 516 -7.29 15.86 -26.90
N ARG A 517 -8.14 16.70 -26.34
CA ARG A 517 -9.56 16.44 -26.14
C ARG A 517 -10.36 17.62 -26.70
N TYR A 518 -11.47 17.31 -27.31
CA TYR A 518 -12.39 18.29 -27.87
C TYR A 518 -13.70 18.25 -27.08
N ASP A 519 -14.15 19.39 -26.62
CA ASP A 519 -15.45 19.57 -25.97
C ASP A 519 -16.08 20.94 -26.34
N ASP A 520 -17.24 21.25 -25.76
CA ASP A 520 -17.96 22.53 -26.00
C ASP A 520 -17.18 23.76 -25.53
N HIS A 521 -16.17 23.57 -24.66
CA HIS A 521 -15.31 24.66 -24.17
C HIS A 521 -14.11 24.92 -25.08
N GLY A 522 -13.86 24.06 -26.06
CA GLY A 522 -12.78 24.21 -27.03
C GLY A 522 -11.93 22.96 -27.20
N CYS A 523 -10.70 23.15 -27.65
CA CYS A 523 -9.68 22.11 -27.73
C CYS A 523 -8.77 22.20 -26.50
N GLU A 524 -8.63 21.13 -25.76
CA GLU A 524 -7.72 21.03 -24.61
C GLU A 524 -6.47 20.22 -24.96
N ILE A 525 -5.29 20.76 -24.70
CA ILE A 525 -4.07 19.96 -24.60
C ILE A 525 -4.10 19.28 -23.23
N VAL A 526 -4.44 18.01 -23.23
CA VAL A 526 -4.62 17.20 -22.01
C VAL A 526 -3.27 16.78 -21.44
N ASP A 527 -2.34 16.40 -22.32
CA ASP A 527 -0.98 16.02 -21.97
C ASP A 527 0.00 16.22 -23.14
N ILE A 528 1.28 16.31 -22.82
CA ILE A 528 2.39 16.37 -23.77
C ILE A 528 3.50 15.41 -23.31
N ILE A 529 4.07 14.66 -24.25
CA ILE A 529 5.22 13.79 -24.01
C ILE A 529 6.33 14.16 -25.00
N ALA A 530 7.22 15.02 -24.59
CA ALA A 530 8.28 15.56 -25.44
C ALA A 530 9.42 16.15 -24.61
N PRO A 531 10.62 16.30 -25.17
CA PRO A 531 11.63 17.21 -24.62
C PRO A 531 11.02 18.58 -24.40
N LEU A 532 11.33 19.27 -23.30
CA LEU A 532 10.68 20.54 -22.96
C LEU A 532 10.93 21.63 -24.02
N VAL A 533 12.05 21.56 -24.70
CA VAL A 533 12.40 22.47 -25.82
C VAL A 533 11.43 22.36 -27.01
N GLU A 534 10.74 21.24 -27.17
CA GLU A 534 9.80 20.99 -28.27
C GLU A 534 8.36 21.46 -27.96
N ILE A 535 8.05 21.84 -26.72
CA ILE A 535 6.70 22.29 -26.31
C ILE A 535 6.16 23.41 -27.20
N PRO A 536 6.94 24.47 -27.56
CA PRO A 536 6.43 25.52 -28.43
C PRO A 536 5.96 25.00 -29.80
N LEU A 537 6.66 24.03 -30.38
CA LEU A 537 6.29 23.39 -31.64
C LEU A 537 4.98 22.60 -31.48
N LEU A 538 4.85 21.82 -30.40
CA LEU A 538 3.66 21.02 -30.13
C LEU A 538 2.43 21.91 -29.91
N VAL A 539 2.58 23.02 -29.19
CA VAL A 539 1.50 24.01 -28.99
C VAL A 539 1.06 24.63 -30.33
N LEU A 540 1.99 24.94 -31.23
CA LEU A 540 1.66 25.45 -32.57
C LEU A 540 0.84 24.43 -33.39
N HIS A 541 1.19 23.14 -33.33
CA HIS A 541 0.40 22.09 -33.95
C HIS A 541 -0.99 21.93 -33.31
N ALA A 542 -1.10 22.01 -31.99
CA ALA A 542 -2.38 21.98 -31.29
C ALA A 542 -3.28 23.15 -31.69
N ARG A 543 -2.73 24.38 -31.80
CA ARG A 543 -3.45 25.57 -32.26
C ARG A 543 -3.98 25.37 -33.68
N ARG A 544 -3.19 24.76 -34.57
CA ARG A 544 -3.63 24.44 -35.93
C ARG A 544 -4.73 23.39 -35.95
N LEU A 545 -4.61 22.32 -35.18
CA LEU A 545 -5.62 21.28 -35.09
C LEU A 545 -6.94 21.85 -34.55
N ALA A 546 -6.87 22.69 -33.53
CA ALA A 546 -8.04 23.38 -32.99
C ALA A 546 -8.74 24.25 -34.07
N GLY A 547 -7.96 24.99 -34.88
CA GLY A 547 -8.49 25.82 -35.96
C GLY A 547 -9.11 25.02 -37.10
N ILE A 548 -8.47 23.94 -37.54
CA ILE A 548 -8.99 23.04 -38.58
C ILE A 548 -10.33 22.39 -38.16
N ASN A 549 -10.43 22.02 -36.86
CA ASN A 549 -11.65 21.45 -36.30
C ASN A 549 -12.70 22.49 -35.89
N GLY A 550 -12.52 23.78 -36.23
CA GLY A 550 -13.49 24.84 -36.01
C GLY A 550 -13.64 25.33 -34.58
N HIS A 551 -12.75 24.95 -33.67
CA HIS A 551 -12.79 25.40 -32.30
C HIS A 551 -12.34 26.85 -32.19
N GLN A 552 -12.97 27.63 -31.28
CA GLN A 552 -12.66 29.02 -31.05
C GLN A 552 -11.53 29.26 -30.05
N ARG A 553 -11.12 28.18 -29.34
CA ARG A 553 -10.16 28.25 -28.24
C ARG A 553 -9.32 26.98 -28.15
N LEU A 554 -8.02 27.17 -27.95
CA LEU A 554 -7.12 26.12 -27.44
C LEU A 554 -6.74 26.50 -26.02
N PHE A 555 -6.65 25.53 -25.13
CA PHE A 555 -6.12 25.74 -23.77
C PHE A 555 -5.41 24.49 -23.24
N CYS A 556 -4.58 24.67 -22.22
CA CYS A 556 -4.04 23.60 -21.40
C CYS A 556 -4.10 23.99 -19.92
N ARG A 557 -4.02 23.01 -19.03
CA ARG A 557 -3.86 23.22 -17.60
C ARG A 557 -2.59 22.54 -17.13
N ILE A 558 -1.79 23.26 -16.36
CA ILE A 558 -0.50 22.82 -15.87
C ILE A 558 -0.22 23.45 -14.51
N THR A 559 0.66 22.85 -13.75
CA THR A 559 1.18 23.44 -12.50
C THR A 559 1.93 24.73 -12.81
N GLU A 560 1.70 25.75 -11.98
CA GLU A 560 2.14 27.15 -12.20
C GLU A 560 3.64 27.27 -12.46
N ASN A 561 4.47 26.52 -11.74
CA ASN A 561 5.92 26.54 -11.85
C ASN A 561 6.46 26.11 -13.22
N PHE A 562 5.66 25.43 -14.05
CA PHE A 562 6.03 25.04 -15.42
C PHE A 562 5.27 25.84 -16.51
N ALA A 563 4.46 26.81 -16.13
CA ALA A 563 3.67 27.60 -17.07
C ALA A 563 4.52 28.33 -18.11
N ALA A 564 5.76 28.72 -17.78
CA ALA A 564 6.67 29.44 -18.66
C ALA A 564 6.95 28.72 -19.99
N TYR A 565 7.03 27.38 -19.98
CA TYR A 565 7.22 26.57 -21.20
C TYR A 565 6.08 26.73 -22.22
N PHE A 566 4.91 27.12 -21.76
CA PHE A 566 3.71 27.31 -22.58
C PHE A 566 3.45 28.78 -22.89
N THR A 567 3.65 29.68 -21.94
CA THR A 567 3.38 31.13 -22.13
C THR A 567 4.34 31.77 -23.13
N ILE A 568 5.55 31.23 -23.29
CA ILE A 568 6.52 31.67 -24.33
C ILE A 568 5.94 31.59 -25.74
N THR A 569 4.88 30.82 -25.97
CA THR A 569 4.17 30.70 -27.24
C THR A 569 3.07 31.75 -27.43
N GLY A 570 3.00 32.73 -26.57
CA GLY A 570 1.97 33.79 -26.59
C GLY A 570 0.63 33.40 -25.96
N GLY A 571 0.64 32.40 -25.07
CA GLY A 571 -0.56 31.97 -24.32
C GLY A 571 -0.90 32.93 -23.18
N ALA A 572 -2.18 33.20 -22.98
CA ALA A 572 -2.70 34.00 -21.86
C ALA A 572 -2.91 33.08 -20.64
N GLN A 573 -2.26 33.38 -19.51
CA GLN A 573 -2.35 32.64 -18.27
C GLN A 573 -3.48 33.14 -17.37
N LYS A 574 -4.21 32.18 -16.78
CA LYS A 574 -5.24 32.43 -15.76
C LYS A 574 -5.04 31.44 -14.59
N MET A 575 -5.08 31.97 -13.37
CA MET A 575 -5.05 31.15 -12.16
C MET A 575 -6.35 30.33 -12.03
N LEU A 576 -6.22 29.06 -11.64
CA LEU A 576 -7.36 28.19 -11.34
C LEU A 576 -7.55 28.02 -9.83
N ASP A 577 -8.79 27.75 -9.45
CA ASP A 577 -9.12 27.32 -8.08
C ASP A 577 -8.84 25.80 -7.91
N ILE A 578 -7.60 25.39 -8.17
CA ILE A 578 -7.12 24.02 -8.00
C ILE A 578 -5.78 24.06 -7.29
N ARG A 579 -5.71 23.40 -6.14
CA ARG A 579 -4.53 23.29 -5.29
C ARG A 579 -3.94 21.89 -5.39
N ILE A 580 -2.64 21.77 -5.22
CA ILE A 580 -1.96 20.47 -5.16
C ILE A 580 -1.56 20.22 -3.70
N PRO A 581 -2.16 19.21 -3.04
CA PRO A 581 -1.85 18.85 -1.67
C PRO A 581 -0.68 17.88 -1.58
N ALA A 582 -0.01 17.88 -0.44
CA ALA A 582 0.81 16.77 0.02
C ALA A 582 0.48 16.47 1.49
N SER A 583 0.84 15.27 1.96
CA SER A 583 0.65 14.85 3.35
C SER A 583 1.54 15.65 4.29
N THR A 584 1.00 16.06 5.43
CA THR A 584 1.76 16.72 6.51
C THR A 584 2.27 15.73 7.56
N TRP A 585 2.04 14.43 7.38
CA TRP A 585 2.50 13.39 8.31
C TRP A 585 4.03 13.24 8.28
N ASP A 586 4.64 13.09 9.46
CA ASP A 586 6.10 12.99 9.64
C ASP A 586 6.76 11.84 8.86
N THR A 587 5.97 10.83 8.49
CA THR A 587 6.44 9.71 7.66
C THR A 587 6.59 10.06 6.18
N ALA A 588 5.98 11.16 5.72
CA ALA A 588 6.04 11.61 4.34
C ALA A 588 7.22 12.57 4.11
N PRO A 589 7.67 12.76 2.86
CA PRO A 589 8.63 13.81 2.53
C PRO A 589 8.14 15.20 2.99
N PRO A 590 9.02 16.07 3.51
CA PRO A 590 8.66 17.40 3.99
C PRO A 590 7.98 18.26 2.90
N ILE A 591 6.93 19.01 3.27
CA ILE A 591 6.16 19.86 2.35
C ILE A 591 7.06 20.82 1.57
N GLU A 592 8.06 21.42 2.23
CA GLU A 592 8.99 22.39 1.65
C GLU A 592 9.82 21.79 0.53
N SER A 593 10.18 20.49 0.62
CA SER A 593 10.91 19.79 -0.42
C SER A 593 10.08 19.45 -1.65
N LEU A 594 8.76 19.48 -1.53
CA LEU A 594 7.82 19.18 -2.61
C LEU A 594 7.27 20.44 -3.29
N ARG A 595 7.41 21.60 -2.64
CA ARG A 595 6.79 22.86 -3.07
C ARG A 595 7.30 23.30 -4.44
N ASN A 596 6.35 23.51 -5.39
CA ASN A 596 6.61 23.94 -6.76
C ASN A 596 7.51 23.00 -7.59
N HIS A 597 7.49 21.69 -7.30
CA HIS A 597 8.25 20.71 -8.06
C HIS A 597 7.39 19.78 -8.92
N TRP A 598 6.07 19.77 -8.76
CA TRP A 598 5.19 18.94 -9.55
C TRP A 598 5.02 19.43 -10.99
N TRP A 599 5.25 18.52 -11.96
CA TRP A 599 4.74 18.61 -13.33
C TRP A 599 3.43 17.83 -13.40
N LEU A 600 2.30 18.52 -13.35
CA LEU A 600 0.97 17.93 -13.49
C LEU A 600 0.19 18.68 -14.57
N MET A 601 -0.46 17.94 -15.46
CA MET A 601 -1.36 18.45 -16.47
C MET A 601 -2.80 17.92 -16.27
N SER A 602 -3.74 18.31 -17.12
CA SER A 602 -5.13 17.81 -17.07
C SER A 602 -5.19 16.27 -17.14
N GLY A 603 -4.27 15.66 -17.87
CA GLY A 603 -4.15 14.20 -17.98
C GLY A 603 -3.84 13.47 -16.68
N ASP A 604 -3.29 14.17 -15.71
CA ASP A 604 -3.03 13.61 -14.38
C ASP A 604 -4.26 13.63 -13.46
N THR A 605 -5.36 14.28 -13.88
CA THR A 605 -6.61 14.31 -13.11
C THR A 605 -7.46 13.06 -13.38
N ASP A 606 -8.33 12.67 -12.45
CA ASP A 606 -9.21 11.51 -12.56
C ASP A 606 -10.60 11.83 -13.16
N PHE A 607 -10.86 13.09 -13.45
CA PHE A 607 -12.15 13.61 -13.94
C PHE A 607 -12.06 14.24 -15.35
N ARG A 608 -11.00 13.95 -16.09
CA ARG A 608 -10.77 14.46 -17.44
C ARG A 608 -10.64 13.34 -18.44
#